data_94db34e55475f4b04a3703b9cb63cc80
#
_entry.id   94db34e55475f4b04a3703b9cb63cc80
#
_cell.length_a   1.000
_cell.length_b   1.000
_cell.length_c   1.000
_cell.angle_alpha   90.00
_cell.angle_beta   90.00
_cell.angle_gamma   90.00
#
_symmetry.space_group_name_H-M   'P 1'
#
loop_
_entity.id
_entity.type
_entity.pdbx_description
1 polymer ?
#
loop_
_entity_poly.entity_id
_entity_poly.type
_entity_poly.pdbx_seq_one_letter_code
_entity_poly.pdbx_strand_id
1 'polypeptide(L)'
;MSDSGQQLDFNLHPRQFEVFNDPSRFKVVAAGRRFGKSYLARVMLLIEGLKEKNEAGYDLKNRAVYYIAPTFEQAKRIMWGELKDMGRPVIDSTLENQGIIRLVNGREIHLKGADRPDTLRGVGLSYVVMDEYAFMKPEVWEYIIRPTLADCRGEALFIGTPEGKNHFFDLYEEVRKHKKLAEKEDKEPEWSCFTFSSAENPTIPIKDEIERSVEQGTPAEVIRQEYFASFQASGGKIFKEDSIKYLPEEPGEGMYYIAVDPAGYEEVSKKGAREDRLDEMAIAIVKVGNFGWYVAEIRTGRW
;
A
#
# COMPACT_ATOMS: atom_id res chain seq x y z
N MET A 1 -42.58 -5.78 -21.30
CA MET A 1 -41.59 -4.79 -20.79
C MET A 1 -40.29 -5.54 -20.72
N SER A 2 -39.37 -5.28 -21.65
CA SER A 2 -38.07 -5.92 -21.70
C SER A 2 -37.26 -5.41 -20.48
N ASP A 3 -36.97 -6.33 -19.61
CA ASP A 3 -35.99 -6.13 -18.52
C ASP A 3 -34.63 -5.90 -19.19
N SER A 4 -34.31 -4.64 -19.50
CA SER A 4 -32.97 -4.23 -19.88
C SER A 4 -32.13 -4.21 -18.60
N GLY A 5 -31.76 -5.40 -18.15
CA GLY A 5 -30.87 -5.55 -17.01
C GLY A 5 -29.66 -4.65 -17.20
N GLN A 6 -29.49 -3.71 -16.26
CA GLN A 6 -28.33 -2.84 -16.23
C GLN A 6 -27.09 -3.70 -16.04
N GLN A 7 -26.32 -3.87 -17.12
CA GLN A 7 -25.15 -4.73 -17.12
C GLN A 7 -23.88 -3.87 -16.97
N LEU A 8 -23.06 -4.20 -15.99
CA LEU A 8 -21.68 -3.71 -15.90
C LEU A 8 -20.81 -4.56 -16.85
N ASP A 9 -20.08 -3.88 -17.71
CA ASP A 9 -19.10 -4.51 -18.60
C ASP A 9 -17.68 -4.17 -18.11
N PHE A 10 -16.91 -5.20 -17.75
CA PHE A 10 -15.52 -5.07 -17.36
C PHE A 10 -14.73 -6.32 -17.72
N ASN A 11 -13.45 -6.13 -18.00
CA ASN A 11 -12.55 -7.23 -18.38
C ASN A 11 -11.31 -7.21 -17.48
N LEU A 12 -11.26 -8.15 -16.53
CA LEU A 12 -10.10 -8.37 -15.69
C LEU A 12 -9.11 -9.31 -16.39
N HIS A 13 -7.84 -8.92 -16.46
CA HIS A 13 -6.81 -9.85 -16.89
C HIS A 13 -6.55 -10.93 -15.82
N PRO A 14 -5.91 -12.07 -16.14
CA PRO A 14 -5.84 -13.22 -15.23
C PRO A 14 -5.36 -12.93 -13.82
N ARG A 15 -4.37 -12.03 -13.65
CA ARG A 15 -3.84 -11.67 -12.32
C ARG A 15 -4.75 -10.75 -11.53
N GLN A 16 -5.52 -9.89 -12.19
CA GLN A 16 -6.58 -9.13 -11.53
C GLN A 16 -7.72 -10.04 -11.09
N PHE A 17 -8.07 -11.01 -11.94
CA PHE A 17 -9.10 -11.98 -11.65
C PHE A 17 -8.74 -12.90 -10.48
N GLU A 18 -7.44 -13.22 -10.30
CA GLU A 18 -6.92 -13.94 -9.13
C GLU A 18 -7.24 -13.19 -7.83
N VAL A 19 -6.97 -11.88 -7.77
CA VAL A 19 -7.29 -11.04 -6.61
C VAL A 19 -8.79 -10.89 -6.40
N PHE A 20 -9.54 -10.72 -7.49
CA PHE A 20 -11.00 -10.57 -7.48
C PHE A 20 -11.69 -11.78 -6.86
N ASN A 21 -11.27 -12.99 -7.22
CA ASN A 21 -11.86 -14.24 -6.74
C ASN A 21 -11.30 -14.76 -5.40
N ASP A 22 -10.28 -14.13 -4.85
CA ASP A 22 -9.75 -14.55 -3.56
C ASP A 22 -10.79 -14.32 -2.45
N PRO A 23 -11.11 -15.34 -1.63
CA PRO A 23 -12.18 -15.24 -0.62
C PRO A 23 -11.76 -14.49 0.64
N SER A 24 -10.48 -14.12 0.78
CA SER A 24 -9.99 -13.48 2.00
C SER A 24 -10.64 -12.13 2.22
N ARG A 25 -10.99 -11.85 3.46
CA ARG A 25 -11.61 -10.61 3.91
C ARG A 25 -10.72 -9.39 3.66
N PHE A 26 -9.41 -9.55 3.84
CA PHE A 26 -8.44 -8.49 3.66
C PHE A 26 -7.38 -8.91 2.65
N LYS A 27 -7.17 -8.08 1.65
CA LYS A 27 -6.27 -8.37 0.52
C LYS A 27 -5.19 -7.29 0.42
N VAL A 28 -3.93 -7.70 0.34
CA VAL A 28 -2.77 -6.81 0.18
C VAL A 28 -2.12 -7.07 -1.17
N VAL A 29 -2.15 -6.08 -2.06
CA VAL A 29 -1.64 -6.20 -3.44
C VAL A 29 -0.50 -5.21 -3.67
N ALA A 30 0.72 -5.72 -3.65
CA ALA A 30 1.91 -5.00 -4.07
C ALA A 30 2.09 -5.23 -5.58
N ALA A 31 1.94 -4.20 -6.39
CA ALA A 31 2.07 -4.37 -7.83
C ALA A 31 2.77 -3.19 -8.51
N GLY A 32 3.53 -3.50 -9.56
CA GLY A 32 4.25 -2.51 -10.34
C GLY A 32 3.34 -1.47 -10.99
N ARG A 33 3.93 -0.37 -11.45
CA ARG A 33 3.20 0.65 -12.23
C ARG A 33 2.59 0.03 -13.48
N ARG A 34 1.43 0.54 -13.89
CA ARG A 34 0.70 0.05 -15.09
C ARG A 34 0.21 -1.40 -14.99
N PHE A 35 0.31 -2.06 -13.83
CA PHE A 35 -0.31 -3.39 -13.62
C PHE A 35 -1.85 -3.35 -13.78
N GLY A 36 -2.48 -2.20 -13.52
CA GLY A 36 -3.95 -2.07 -13.55
C GLY A 36 -4.60 -2.08 -12.17
N LYS A 37 -3.85 -1.72 -11.11
CA LYS A 37 -4.36 -1.61 -9.72
C LYS A 37 -5.64 -0.78 -9.62
N SER A 38 -5.64 0.42 -10.21
CA SER A 38 -6.79 1.33 -10.15
C SER A 38 -7.99 0.82 -10.96
N TYR A 39 -7.76 0.04 -12.02
CA TYR A 39 -8.84 -0.61 -12.77
C TYR A 39 -9.50 -1.70 -11.92
N LEU A 40 -8.72 -2.57 -11.29
CA LEU A 40 -9.22 -3.57 -10.35
C LEU A 40 -10.01 -2.91 -9.21
N ALA A 41 -9.47 -1.84 -8.63
CA ALA A 41 -10.14 -1.09 -7.57
C ALA A 41 -11.51 -0.58 -8.00
N ARG A 42 -11.65 -0.04 -9.22
CA ARG A 42 -12.95 0.40 -9.77
C ARG A 42 -13.96 -0.72 -9.86
N VAL A 43 -13.54 -1.86 -10.40
CA VAL A 43 -14.41 -3.05 -10.50
C VAL A 43 -14.87 -3.49 -9.11
N MET A 44 -13.93 -3.62 -8.16
CA MET A 44 -14.24 -4.01 -6.79
C MET A 44 -15.20 -3.02 -6.11
N LEU A 45 -14.98 -1.70 -6.23
CA LEU A 45 -15.85 -0.67 -5.66
C LEU A 45 -17.29 -0.77 -6.18
N LEU A 46 -17.47 -0.98 -7.49
CA LEU A 46 -18.80 -1.10 -8.08
C LEU A 46 -19.49 -2.41 -7.65
N ILE A 47 -18.79 -3.52 -7.72
CA ILE A 47 -19.35 -4.83 -7.32
C ILE A 47 -19.72 -4.81 -5.84
N GLU A 48 -18.81 -4.36 -4.95
CA GLU A 48 -19.07 -4.28 -3.50
C GLU A 48 -20.16 -3.24 -3.18
N GLY A 49 -20.23 -2.17 -3.95
CA GLY A 49 -21.30 -1.17 -3.82
C GLY A 49 -22.69 -1.70 -4.20
N LEU A 50 -22.79 -2.67 -5.09
CA LEU A 50 -24.05 -3.25 -5.54
C LEU A 50 -24.53 -4.43 -4.67
N LYS A 51 -23.67 -5.04 -3.85
CA LYS A 51 -24.06 -6.13 -2.95
C LYS A 51 -25.12 -5.64 -1.93
N GLU A 52 -26.17 -6.38 -1.74
CA GLU A 52 -27.16 -6.14 -0.67
C GLU A 52 -26.76 -6.79 0.65
N LYS A 53 -26.09 -7.91 0.56
CA LYS A 53 -25.53 -8.66 1.70
C LYS A 53 -24.13 -9.10 1.37
N ASN A 54 -23.27 -9.25 2.39
CA ASN A 54 -21.99 -9.92 2.22
C ASN A 54 -22.13 -11.44 2.37
N GLU A 55 -21.03 -12.16 2.16
CA GLU A 55 -20.98 -13.63 2.26
C GLU A 55 -21.32 -14.16 3.66
N ALA A 56 -21.08 -13.35 4.71
CA ALA A 56 -21.45 -13.66 6.08
C ALA A 56 -22.93 -13.37 6.40
N GLY A 57 -23.71 -12.89 5.41
CA GLY A 57 -25.15 -12.66 5.52
C GLY A 57 -25.57 -11.32 6.14
N TYR A 58 -24.63 -10.41 6.43
CA TYR A 58 -24.93 -9.08 6.95
C TYR A 58 -25.59 -8.19 5.89
N ASP A 59 -26.62 -7.45 6.29
CA ASP A 59 -27.28 -6.43 5.47
C ASP A 59 -26.34 -5.22 5.29
N LEU A 60 -26.14 -4.81 4.04
CA LEU A 60 -25.24 -3.73 3.67
C LEU A 60 -25.96 -2.43 3.25
N LYS A 61 -27.29 -2.38 3.30
CA LYS A 61 -28.10 -1.27 2.78
C LYS A 61 -27.67 0.12 3.28
N ASN A 62 -27.26 0.22 4.55
CA ASN A 62 -26.83 1.46 5.19
C ASN A 62 -25.30 1.54 5.37
N ARG A 63 -24.54 0.81 4.59
CA ARG A 63 -23.07 0.77 4.67
C ARG A 63 -22.48 1.37 3.41
N ALA A 64 -21.54 2.29 3.60
CA ALA A 64 -20.84 2.90 2.50
C ALA A 64 -19.64 2.02 2.03
N VAL A 65 -19.19 2.34 0.83
CA VAL A 65 -17.95 1.81 0.25
C VAL A 65 -16.98 2.97 0.10
N TYR A 66 -15.74 2.82 0.60
CA TYR A 66 -14.74 3.88 0.51
C TYR A 66 -13.63 3.53 -0.46
N TYR A 67 -13.23 4.52 -1.24
CA TYR A 67 -11.93 4.57 -1.89
C TYR A 67 -11.10 5.66 -1.22
N ILE A 68 -9.96 5.29 -0.67
CA ILE A 68 -9.07 6.19 0.07
C ILE A 68 -7.73 6.25 -0.66
N ALA A 69 -7.30 7.46 -1.02
CA ALA A 69 -5.97 7.78 -1.51
C ALA A 69 -5.22 8.64 -0.46
N PRO A 70 -3.91 8.88 -0.60
CA PRO A 70 -3.18 9.75 0.32
C PRO A 70 -3.83 11.12 0.53
N THR A 71 -4.38 11.72 -0.54
CA THR A 71 -5.15 12.98 -0.45
C THR A 71 -6.48 12.87 -1.20
N PHE A 72 -7.46 13.69 -0.82
CA PHE A 72 -8.76 13.74 -1.52
C PHE A 72 -8.63 14.13 -3.00
N GLU A 73 -7.74 15.06 -3.30
CA GLU A 73 -7.47 15.49 -4.68
C GLU A 73 -6.91 14.35 -5.54
N GLN A 74 -6.02 13.52 -4.95
CA GLN A 74 -5.53 12.33 -5.62
C GLN A 74 -6.65 11.31 -5.84
N ALA A 75 -7.50 11.07 -4.84
CA ALA A 75 -8.63 10.18 -4.96
C ALA A 75 -9.56 10.61 -6.12
N LYS A 76 -9.90 11.88 -6.20
CA LYS A 76 -10.73 12.41 -7.30
C LYS A 76 -10.02 12.28 -8.65
N ARG A 77 -8.77 12.66 -8.76
CA ARG A 77 -8.02 12.61 -10.01
C ARG A 77 -7.91 11.19 -10.57
N ILE A 78 -7.71 10.19 -9.69
CA ILE A 78 -7.51 8.80 -10.10
C ILE A 78 -8.83 8.11 -10.43
N MET A 79 -9.88 8.39 -9.65
CA MET A 79 -11.08 7.54 -9.62
C MET A 79 -12.33 8.21 -10.22
N TRP A 80 -12.50 9.53 -10.05
CA TRP A 80 -13.80 10.17 -10.28
C TRP A 80 -14.38 9.97 -11.69
N GLY A 81 -13.61 10.34 -12.71
CA GLY A 81 -14.05 10.24 -14.11
C GLY A 81 -14.28 8.79 -14.53
N GLU A 82 -13.25 7.99 -14.38
CA GLU A 82 -13.21 6.60 -14.80
C GLU A 82 -14.24 5.71 -14.06
N LEU A 83 -14.48 5.98 -12.76
CA LEU A 83 -15.46 5.23 -11.98
C LEU A 83 -16.89 5.57 -12.44
N LYS A 84 -17.17 6.83 -12.76
CA LYS A 84 -18.47 7.26 -13.31
C LYS A 84 -18.70 6.66 -14.70
N ASP A 85 -17.68 6.63 -15.53
CA ASP A 85 -17.83 6.09 -16.90
C ASP A 85 -18.10 4.58 -16.86
N MET A 86 -17.34 3.83 -16.06
CA MET A 86 -17.53 2.40 -15.86
C MET A 86 -18.88 2.07 -15.20
N GLY A 87 -19.23 2.85 -14.15
CA GLY A 87 -20.44 2.64 -13.35
C GLY A 87 -21.71 3.25 -13.93
N ARG A 88 -21.65 3.90 -15.09
CA ARG A 88 -22.79 4.64 -15.69
C ARG A 88 -24.13 3.87 -15.66
N PRO A 89 -24.19 2.55 -15.97
CA PRO A 89 -25.44 1.81 -15.93
C PRO A 89 -26.07 1.67 -14.53
N VAL A 90 -25.27 1.78 -13.48
CA VAL A 90 -25.66 1.50 -12.08
C VAL A 90 -25.55 2.71 -11.17
N ILE A 91 -25.22 3.89 -11.70
CA ILE A 91 -25.16 5.14 -10.95
C ILE A 91 -26.49 5.86 -11.05
N ASP A 92 -27.08 6.21 -9.91
CA ASP A 92 -28.27 7.04 -9.80
C ASP A 92 -27.93 8.54 -9.85
N SER A 93 -27.00 8.96 -8.98
CA SER A 93 -26.61 10.38 -8.86
C SER A 93 -25.20 10.55 -8.31
N THR A 94 -24.65 11.76 -8.43
CA THR A 94 -23.32 12.09 -7.95
C THR A 94 -23.28 13.43 -7.24
N LEU A 95 -22.47 13.51 -6.16
CA LEU A 95 -22.18 14.75 -5.41
C LEU A 95 -20.69 15.08 -5.59
N GLU A 96 -20.36 15.78 -6.67
CA GLU A 96 -18.99 15.96 -7.13
C GLU A 96 -18.08 16.64 -6.09
N ASN A 97 -18.57 17.69 -5.42
CA ASN A 97 -17.78 18.40 -4.42
C ASN A 97 -17.43 17.55 -3.19
N GLN A 98 -18.27 16.55 -2.91
CA GLN A 98 -18.09 15.65 -1.78
C GLN A 98 -17.38 14.34 -2.19
N GLY A 99 -17.22 14.08 -3.50
CA GLY A 99 -16.66 12.84 -4.01
C GLY A 99 -17.55 11.63 -3.74
N ILE A 100 -18.89 11.81 -3.83
CA ILE A 100 -19.86 10.74 -3.53
C ILE A 100 -20.58 10.33 -4.82
N ILE A 101 -20.66 9.03 -5.05
CA ILE A 101 -21.43 8.39 -6.11
C ILE A 101 -22.52 7.54 -5.45
N ARG A 102 -23.77 7.84 -5.76
CA ARG A 102 -24.92 7.06 -5.30
C ARG A 102 -25.31 6.05 -6.36
N LEU A 103 -25.44 4.80 -5.95
CA LEU A 103 -25.82 3.68 -6.83
C LEU A 103 -27.36 3.49 -6.84
N VAL A 104 -27.85 2.79 -7.86
CA VAL A 104 -29.30 2.50 -8.06
C VAL A 104 -29.94 1.74 -6.90
N ASN A 105 -29.15 0.99 -6.11
CA ASN A 105 -29.62 0.32 -4.90
C ASN A 105 -29.63 1.25 -3.65
N GLY A 106 -29.30 2.55 -3.82
CA GLY A 106 -29.25 3.57 -2.77
C GLY A 106 -27.96 3.57 -1.94
N ARG A 107 -27.02 2.65 -2.16
CA ARG A 107 -25.72 2.65 -1.50
C ARG A 107 -24.78 3.69 -2.12
N GLU A 108 -23.76 4.05 -1.39
CA GLU A 108 -22.85 5.12 -1.77
C GLU A 108 -21.38 4.66 -1.82
N ILE A 109 -20.67 5.11 -2.86
CA ILE A 109 -19.22 5.02 -2.96
C ILE A 109 -18.66 6.41 -2.68
N HIS A 110 -17.78 6.54 -1.68
CA HIS A 110 -17.14 7.79 -1.31
C HIS A 110 -15.67 7.78 -1.65
N LEU A 111 -15.20 8.82 -2.30
CA LEU A 111 -13.78 9.10 -2.49
C LEU A 111 -13.30 9.94 -1.31
N LYS A 112 -12.19 9.56 -0.69
CA LYS A 112 -11.66 10.15 0.54
C LYS A 112 -10.14 10.33 0.47
N GLY A 113 -9.61 11.24 1.29
CA GLY A 113 -8.18 11.42 1.51
C GLY A 113 -7.78 10.96 2.91
N ALA A 114 -6.67 10.26 3.01
CA ALA A 114 -6.08 9.85 4.29
C ALA A 114 -5.43 11.02 5.06
N ASP A 115 -5.18 12.14 4.39
CA ASP A 115 -4.64 13.38 4.97
C ASP A 115 -5.59 14.05 5.97
N ARG A 116 -6.89 13.73 5.90
CA ARG A 116 -7.92 14.23 6.83
C ARG A 116 -8.63 13.10 7.55
N PRO A 117 -7.97 12.44 8.52
CA PRO A 117 -8.46 11.22 9.15
C PRO A 117 -9.82 11.37 9.83
N ASP A 118 -10.14 12.56 10.36
CA ASP A 118 -11.43 12.80 11.03
C ASP A 118 -12.64 12.71 10.08
N THR A 119 -12.43 12.97 8.79
CA THR A 119 -13.48 12.84 7.76
C THR A 119 -13.84 11.40 7.42
N LEU A 120 -13.06 10.45 7.88
CA LEU A 120 -13.24 9.02 7.66
C LEU A 120 -14.09 8.35 8.76
N ARG A 121 -14.36 9.07 9.86
CA ARG A 121 -15.09 8.56 11.03
C ARG A 121 -16.61 8.70 10.85
N GLY A 122 -17.37 7.96 11.66
CA GLY A 122 -18.81 8.14 11.82
C GLY A 122 -19.69 7.48 10.74
N VAL A 123 -19.09 6.69 9.83
CA VAL A 123 -19.83 5.95 8.80
C VAL A 123 -19.50 4.47 8.92
N GLY A 124 -20.51 3.60 8.94
CA GLY A 124 -20.29 2.15 8.86
C GLY A 124 -19.88 1.75 7.45
N LEU A 125 -18.79 1.02 7.33
CA LEU A 125 -18.25 0.59 6.05
C LEU A 125 -18.48 -0.91 5.81
N SER A 126 -18.82 -1.26 4.57
CA SER A 126 -18.83 -2.65 4.12
C SER A 126 -17.57 -3.02 3.34
N TYR A 127 -16.97 -2.04 2.67
CA TYR A 127 -15.79 -2.26 1.86
C TYR A 127 -14.93 -1.01 1.79
N VAL A 128 -13.61 -1.20 1.73
CA VAL A 128 -12.67 -0.11 1.52
C VAL A 128 -11.53 -0.53 0.61
N VAL A 129 -11.16 0.38 -0.31
CA VAL A 129 -9.89 0.33 -1.04
C VAL A 129 -8.97 1.39 -0.47
N MET A 130 -7.77 0.99 -0.05
CA MET A 130 -6.69 1.88 0.37
C MET A 130 -5.63 1.89 -0.72
N ASP A 131 -5.67 2.90 -1.59
CA ASP A 131 -4.78 3.02 -2.75
C ASP A 131 -3.55 3.86 -2.42
N GLU A 132 -2.39 3.44 -2.92
CA GLU A 132 -1.07 3.98 -2.59
C GLU A 132 -0.82 3.95 -1.06
N TYR A 133 -1.14 2.82 -0.43
CA TYR A 133 -1.09 2.65 1.03
C TYR A 133 0.29 2.95 1.63
N ALA A 134 1.37 2.73 0.87
CA ALA A 134 2.74 3.08 1.27
C ALA A 134 2.92 4.55 1.68
N PHE A 135 2.06 5.45 1.20
CA PHE A 135 2.11 6.90 1.47
C PHE A 135 1.06 7.37 2.48
N MET A 136 0.32 6.45 3.10
CA MET A 136 -0.63 6.76 4.15
C MET A 136 0.01 6.56 5.53
N LYS A 137 -0.57 7.19 6.55
CA LYS A 137 -0.21 6.90 7.94
C LYS A 137 -0.86 5.58 8.37
N PRO A 138 -0.13 4.63 8.96
CA PRO A 138 -0.70 3.33 9.38
C PRO A 138 -1.85 3.47 10.37
N GLU A 139 -1.86 4.53 11.19
CA GLU A 139 -2.93 4.81 12.16
C GLU A 139 -4.31 5.01 11.49
N VAL A 140 -4.35 5.40 10.22
CA VAL A 140 -5.61 5.53 9.47
C VAL A 140 -6.30 4.17 9.36
N TRP A 141 -5.55 3.12 9.07
CA TRP A 141 -6.09 1.76 9.06
C TRP A 141 -6.42 1.27 10.46
N GLU A 142 -5.45 1.31 11.36
CA GLU A 142 -5.52 0.64 12.66
C GLU A 142 -6.61 1.22 13.57
N TYR A 143 -6.71 2.57 13.61
CA TYR A 143 -7.57 3.24 14.59
C TYR A 143 -8.83 3.84 14.01
N ILE A 144 -8.95 3.90 12.66
CA ILE A 144 -10.11 4.53 12.03
C ILE A 144 -10.87 3.55 11.15
N ILE A 145 -10.22 2.99 10.14
CA ILE A 145 -10.92 2.19 9.12
C ILE A 145 -11.27 0.79 9.63
N ARG A 146 -10.30 0.07 10.19
CA ARG A 146 -10.54 -1.29 10.67
C ARG A 146 -11.71 -1.41 11.67
N PRO A 147 -11.88 -0.51 12.66
CA PRO A 147 -13.04 -0.53 13.54
C PRO A 147 -14.37 -0.33 12.82
N THR A 148 -14.44 0.51 11.77
CA THR A 148 -15.68 0.77 11.03
C THR A 148 -16.17 -0.41 10.19
N LEU A 149 -15.30 -1.37 9.91
CA LEU A 149 -15.61 -2.62 9.20
C LEU A 149 -16.11 -3.74 10.14
N ALA A 150 -15.99 -3.54 11.46
CA ALA A 150 -16.26 -4.61 12.43
C ALA A 150 -17.73 -5.03 12.47
N ASP A 151 -18.66 -4.05 12.40
CA ASP A 151 -20.10 -4.25 12.58
C ASP A 151 -20.73 -5.22 11.58
N CYS A 152 -20.23 -5.25 10.34
CA CYS A 152 -20.77 -6.10 9.29
C CYS A 152 -19.72 -7.08 8.71
N ARG A 153 -18.59 -7.25 9.39
CA ARG A 153 -17.47 -8.00 8.83
C ARG A 153 -17.04 -7.49 7.45
N GLY A 154 -17.01 -6.16 7.29
CA GLY A 154 -16.63 -5.52 6.04
C GLY A 154 -15.21 -5.87 5.63
N GLU A 155 -14.90 -5.70 4.35
CA GLU A 155 -13.68 -6.15 3.69
C GLU A 155 -12.77 -4.98 3.32
N ALA A 156 -11.47 -5.25 3.09
CA ALA A 156 -10.53 -4.24 2.65
C ALA A 156 -9.55 -4.76 1.59
N LEU A 157 -9.23 -3.86 0.64
CA LEU A 157 -8.21 -4.06 -0.36
C LEU A 157 -7.13 -2.98 -0.22
N PHE A 158 -5.91 -3.38 0.08
CA PHE A 158 -4.74 -2.51 0.09
C PHE A 158 -4.01 -2.68 -1.23
N ILE A 159 -3.80 -1.59 -1.94
CA ILE A 159 -3.07 -1.58 -3.21
C ILE A 159 -1.99 -0.50 -3.20
N GLY A 160 -0.89 -0.76 -3.87
CA GLY A 160 0.18 0.22 -4.02
C GLY A 160 1.38 -0.34 -4.76
N THR A 161 2.24 0.57 -5.17
CA THR A 161 3.60 0.23 -5.55
C THR A 161 4.46 0.22 -4.29
N PRO A 162 5.34 -0.76 -4.07
CA PRO A 162 6.26 -0.74 -2.94
C PRO A 162 7.08 0.54 -2.87
N GLU A 163 7.33 1.02 -1.65
CA GLU A 163 8.19 2.17 -1.38
C GLU A 163 9.17 1.80 -0.26
N GLY A 164 10.21 1.06 -0.64
CA GLY A 164 11.17 0.51 0.31
C GLY A 164 10.53 -0.39 1.38
N LYS A 165 11.20 -0.49 2.54
CA LYS A 165 10.72 -1.26 3.71
C LYS A 165 10.01 -0.33 4.69
N ASN A 166 8.78 0.05 4.38
CA ASN A 166 7.91 0.85 5.24
C ASN A 166 6.75 0.00 5.80
N HIS A 167 5.77 0.62 6.45
CA HIS A 167 4.60 -0.05 7.01
C HIS A 167 3.79 -0.90 6.00
N PHE A 168 3.84 -0.58 4.70
CA PHE A 168 3.23 -1.42 3.66
C PHE A 168 3.99 -2.73 3.48
N PHE A 169 5.32 -2.68 3.56
CA PHE A 169 6.15 -3.88 3.59
C PHE A 169 5.88 -4.71 4.85
N ASP A 170 5.78 -4.06 6.02
CA ASP A 170 5.53 -4.75 7.29
C ASP A 170 4.19 -5.47 7.26
N LEU A 171 3.13 -4.79 6.79
CA LEU A 171 1.82 -5.40 6.59
C LEU A 171 1.88 -6.58 5.61
N TYR A 172 2.57 -6.43 4.47
CA TYR A 172 2.72 -7.48 3.47
C TYR A 172 3.41 -8.73 4.05
N GLU A 173 4.52 -8.54 4.77
CA GLU A 173 5.27 -9.63 5.39
C GLU A 173 4.50 -10.32 6.52
N GLU A 174 3.77 -9.55 7.32
CA GLU A 174 2.89 -10.10 8.36
C GLU A 174 1.81 -11.00 7.73
N VAL A 175 1.11 -10.49 6.73
CA VAL A 175 0.09 -11.25 6.00
C VAL A 175 0.68 -12.49 5.34
N ARG A 176 1.85 -12.40 4.74
CA ARG A 176 2.55 -13.54 4.13
C ARG A 176 2.85 -14.64 5.16
N LYS A 177 3.26 -14.25 6.37
CA LYS A 177 3.50 -15.21 7.47
C LYS A 177 2.20 -15.87 7.93
N HIS A 178 1.16 -15.09 8.13
CA HIS A 178 -0.16 -15.58 8.55
C HIS A 178 -0.79 -16.52 7.53
N LYS A 179 -0.71 -16.18 6.23
CA LYS A 179 -1.19 -17.04 5.14
C LYS A 179 -0.51 -18.42 5.18
N LYS A 180 0.83 -18.45 5.30
CA LYS A 180 1.59 -19.70 5.40
C LYS A 180 1.22 -20.54 6.64
N LEU A 181 0.86 -19.90 7.74
CA LEU A 181 0.41 -20.61 8.94
C LEU A 181 -0.99 -21.20 8.74
N ALA A 182 -1.92 -20.43 8.17
CA ALA A 182 -3.27 -20.92 7.87
C ALA A 182 -3.25 -22.10 6.89
N GLU A 183 -2.42 -22.04 5.85
CA GLU A 183 -2.22 -23.14 4.89
C GLU A 183 -1.70 -24.42 5.58
N LYS A 184 -0.82 -24.31 6.60
CA LYS A 184 -0.33 -25.46 7.38
C LYS A 184 -1.40 -26.06 8.28
N GLU A 185 -2.36 -25.25 8.72
CA GLU A 185 -3.45 -25.64 9.61
C GLU A 185 -4.73 -26.03 8.85
N ASP A 186 -4.67 -26.07 7.51
CA ASP A 186 -5.82 -26.31 6.60
C ASP A 186 -7.02 -25.39 6.91
N LYS A 187 -6.71 -24.11 7.15
CA LYS A 187 -7.69 -23.06 7.43
C LYS A 187 -7.68 -22.01 6.31
N GLU A 188 -8.85 -21.50 5.98
CA GLU A 188 -8.96 -20.34 5.10
C GLU A 188 -8.37 -19.10 5.79
N PRO A 189 -7.41 -18.39 5.14
CA PRO A 189 -6.81 -17.22 5.73
C PRO A 189 -7.77 -16.02 5.69
N GLU A 190 -7.85 -15.27 6.77
CA GLU A 190 -8.59 -13.99 6.79
C GLU A 190 -7.89 -12.93 5.90
N TRP A 191 -6.59 -13.08 5.70
CA TRP A 191 -5.75 -12.17 4.93
C TRP A 191 -5.03 -12.89 3.79
N SER A 192 -4.99 -12.24 2.63
CA SER A 192 -4.18 -12.67 1.48
C SER A 192 -3.24 -11.58 1.01
N CYS A 193 -2.08 -11.98 0.48
CA CYS A 193 -1.16 -11.05 -0.15
C CYS A 193 -0.74 -11.53 -1.54
N PHE A 194 -0.53 -10.56 -2.42
CA PHE A 194 -0.19 -10.76 -3.82
C PHE A 194 0.95 -9.83 -4.22
N THR A 195 1.83 -10.31 -5.08
CA THR A 195 2.86 -9.50 -5.72
C THR A 195 2.82 -9.73 -7.21
N PHE A 196 2.73 -8.63 -7.98
CA PHE A 196 2.67 -8.70 -9.43
C PHE A 196 3.61 -7.68 -10.06
N SER A 197 4.33 -8.11 -11.08
CA SER A 197 5.10 -7.21 -11.91
C SER A 197 4.21 -6.48 -12.93
N SER A 198 4.67 -5.35 -13.42
CA SER A 198 4.02 -4.63 -14.53
C SER A 198 3.91 -5.50 -15.79
N ALA A 199 4.88 -6.42 -15.99
CA ALA A 199 4.89 -7.29 -17.16
C ALA A 199 3.78 -8.36 -17.18
N GLU A 200 3.12 -8.58 -16.04
CA GLU A 200 1.99 -9.51 -15.94
C GLU A 200 0.65 -8.90 -16.41
N ASN A 201 0.66 -7.60 -16.76
CA ASN A 201 -0.47 -7.00 -17.46
C ASN A 201 -0.33 -7.22 -18.98
N PRO A 202 -1.16 -8.06 -19.59
CA PRO A 202 -1.05 -8.38 -21.02
C PRO A 202 -1.59 -7.28 -21.94
N THR A 203 -2.24 -6.25 -21.37
CA THR A 203 -2.93 -5.22 -22.15
C THR A 203 -2.03 -4.07 -22.58
N ILE A 204 -0.79 -4.01 -22.06
CA ILE A 204 0.15 -2.93 -22.35
C ILE A 204 1.54 -3.48 -22.70
N PRO A 205 2.28 -2.86 -23.64
CA PRO A 205 3.65 -3.27 -24.01
C PRO A 205 4.69 -2.73 -23.02
N ILE A 206 4.59 -3.13 -21.75
CA ILE A 206 5.44 -2.60 -20.67
C ILE A 206 6.92 -2.98 -20.82
N LYS A 207 7.21 -4.05 -21.55
CA LYS A 207 8.60 -4.52 -21.76
C LYS A 207 9.45 -3.45 -22.44
N ASP A 208 8.91 -2.84 -23.49
CA ASP A 208 9.61 -1.77 -24.23
C ASP A 208 9.90 -0.57 -23.32
N GLU A 209 9.02 -0.26 -22.37
CA GLU A 209 9.21 0.82 -21.41
C GLU A 209 10.28 0.50 -20.38
N ILE A 210 10.35 -0.74 -19.92
CA ILE A 210 11.41 -1.20 -19.01
C ILE A 210 12.77 -1.14 -19.73
N GLU A 211 12.85 -1.62 -20.98
CA GLU A 211 14.07 -1.58 -21.79
C GLU A 211 14.56 -0.14 -21.99
N ARG A 212 13.67 0.77 -22.36
CA ARG A 212 14.00 2.22 -22.47
C ARG A 212 14.48 2.81 -21.15
N SER A 213 13.85 2.44 -20.02
CA SER A 213 14.27 2.91 -18.70
C SER A 213 15.70 2.44 -18.37
N VAL A 214 16.05 1.20 -18.75
CA VAL A 214 17.42 0.67 -18.61
C VAL A 214 18.40 1.45 -19.50
N GLU A 215 18.07 1.66 -20.77
CA GLU A 215 18.89 2.41 -21.73
C GLU A 215 19.14 3.85 -21.29
N GLN A 216 18.14 4.48 -20.65
CA GLN A 216 18.23 5.84 -20.10
C GLN A 216 19.01 5.91 -18.77
N GLY A 217 19.52 4.78 -18.28
CA GLY A 217 20.33 4.73 -17.06
C GLY A 217 19.53 4.83 -15.77
N THR A 218 18.23 4.52 -15.79
CA THR A 218 17.42 4.44 -14.55
C THR A 218 18.04 3.39 -13.61
N PRO A 219 18.29 3.73 -12.33
CA PRO A 219 18.87 2.79 -11.38
C PRO A 219 18.09 1.48 -11.31
N ALA A 220 18.80 0.36 -11.26
CA ALA A 220 18.20 -0.96 -11.25
C ALA A 220 17.25 -1.17 -10.06
N GLU A 221 17.51 -0.53 -8.92
CA GLU A 221 16.65 -0.53 -7.74
C GLU A 221 15.29 0.11 -8.05
N VAL A 222 15.29 1.26 -8.74
CA VAL A 222 14.06 1.96 -9.14
C VAL A 222 13.25 1.09 -10.10
N ILE A 223 13.92 0.47 -11.08
CA ILE A 223 13.27 -0.45 -12.02
C ILE A 223 12.65 -1.63 -11.27
N ARG A 224 13.38 -2.24 -10.32
CA ARG A 224 12.86 -3.34 -9.50
C ARG A 224 11.66 -2.92 -8.66
N GLN A 225 11.69 -1.75 -8.05
CA GLN A 225 10.61 -1.23 -7.24
C GLN A 225 9.38 -0.90 -8.10
N GLU A 226 9.56 -0.07 -9.13
CA GLU A 226 8.47 0.50 -9.90
C GLU A 226 7.80 -0.50 -10.85
N TYR A 227 8.57 -1.42 -11.45
CA TYR A 227 8.02 -2.37 -12.43
C TYR A 227 7.89 -3.80 -11.90
N PHE A 228 8.72 -4.21 -10.96
CA PHE A 228 8.70 -5.58 -10.43
C PHE A 228 8.15 -5.68 -9.01
N ALA A 229 7.59 -4.60 -8.49
CA ALA A 229 6.97 -4.54 -7.16
C ALA A 229 7.92 -5.03 -6.03
N SER A 230 9.20 -4.74 -6.14
CA SER A 230 10.18 -5.14 -5.15
C SER A 230 10.16 -4.19 -3.95
N PHE A 231 10.05 -4.74 -2.74
CA PHE A 231 10.22 -3.99 -1.48
C PHE A 231 11.69 -3.78 -1.08
N GLN A 232 12.64 -4.17 -1.92
CA GLN A 232 14.04 -3.88 -1.63
C GLN A 232 14.26 -2.38 -1.63
N ALA A 233 14.81 -1.88 -0.52
CA ALA A 233 15.03 -0.45 -0.34
C ALA A 233 15.80 0.13 -1.52
N SER A 234 15.16 1.04 -2.22
CA SER A 234 15.82 1.88 -3.21
C SER A 234 16.59 2.96 -2.48
N GLY A 235 17.80 3.18 -2.91
CA GLY A 235 18.54 4.41 -2.74
C GLY A 235 18.46 5.14 -1.38
N GLY A 236 19.51 5.13 -0.73
CA GLY A 236 19.81 5.79 0.54
C GLY A 236 20.96 5.07 1.22
N LYS A 237 21.14 3.81 0.91
CA LYS A 237 22.35 3.09 1.34
C LYS A 237 23.51 3.54 0.46
N ILE A 238 24.33 4.44 0.97
CA ILE A 238 25.62 4.82 0.36
C ILE A 238 26.47 3.58 0.15
N PHE A 239 26.31 2.58 1.01
CA PHE A 239 26.97 1.29 0.93
C PHE A 239 25.97 0.18 0.63
N LYS A 240 26.23 -0.61 -0.42
CA LYS A 240 25.47 -1.83 -0.72
C LYS A 240 25.87 -2.92 0.29
N GLU A 241 24.93 -3.71 0.77
CA GLU A 241 25.21 -4.83 1.69
C GLU A 241 26.28 -5.76 1.12
N ASP A 242 26.22 -6.04 -0.19
CA ASP A 242 27.20 -6.87 -0.92
C ASP A 242 28.60 -6.24 -0.97
N SER A 243 28.72 -4.94 -0.68
CA SER A 243 30.00 -4.23 -0.64
C SER A 243 30.61 -4.20 0.76
N ILE A 244 29.86 -4.64 1.78
CA ILE A 244 30.36 -4.71 3.16
C ILE A 244 31.14 -6.02 3.32
N LYS A 245 32.42 -5.91 3.64
CA LYS A 245 33.26 -7.04 3.94
C LYS A 245 33.45 -7.14 5.44
N TYR A 246 33.13 -8.29 6.00
CA TYR A 246 33.41 -8.60 7.40
C TYR A 246 34.82 -9.18 7.49
N LEU A 247 35.66 -8.55 8.27
CA LEU A 247 37.03 -9.03 8.54
C LEU A 247 37.05 -9.72 9.90
N PRO A 248 37.69 -10.87 10.06
CA PRO A 248 37.76 -11.60 11.32
C PRO A 248 38.62 -10.88 12.37
N GLU A 249 39.53 -10.04 11.93
CA GLU A 249 40.44 -9.28 12.79
C GLU A 249 40.52 -7.82 12.32
N GLU A 250 40.77 -6.93 13.28
CA GLU A 250 41.00 -5.52 12.99
C GLU A 250 42.25 -5.34 12.14
N PRO A 251 42.19 -4.59 11.01
CA PRO A 251 43.35 -4.40 10.15
C PRO A 251 44.38 -3.48 10.81
N GLY A 252 45.63 -3.73 10.48
CA GLY A 252 46.91 -3.07 10.83
C GLY A 252 46.87 -1.68 11.48
N GLU A 253 47.94 -0.89 11.35
CA GLU A 253 48.04 0.45 11.92
C GLU A 253 47.13 1.46 11.22
N GLY A 254 46.47 2.34 11.98
CA GLY A 254 45.57 3.39 11.50
C GLY A 254 45.13 4.34 12.60
N MET A 255 44.51 5.46 12.20
CA MET A 255 43.93 6.43 13.12
C MET A 255 42.46 6.15 13.32
N TYR A 256 41.98 6.35 14.55
CA TYR A 256 40.57 6.22 14.89
C TYR A 256 39.86 7.56 14.79
N TYR A 257 38.66 7.52 14.23
CA TYR A 257 37.73 8.64 14.15
C TYR A 257 36.42 8.22 14.78
N ILE A 258 35.76 9.16 15.45
CA ILE A 258 34.41 8.97 15.96
C ILE A 258 33.48 9.83 15.12
N ALA A 259 32.52 9.18 14.48
CA ALA A 259 31.42 9.85 13.77
C ALA A 259 30.17 9.75 14.64
N VAL A 260 29.48 10.88 14.82
CA VAL A 260 28.24 10.96 15.59
C VAL A 260 27.14 11.49 14.67
N ASP A 261 26.08 10.73 14.54
CA ASP A 261 24.83 11.18 13.96
C ASP A 261 23.86 11.48 15.12
N PRO A 262 23.72 12.75 15.49
CA PRO A 262 22.84 13.12 16.61
C PRO A 262 21.38 12.91 16.18
N ALA A 263 20.56 12.32 17.04
CA ALA A 263 19.14 12.23 16.84
C ALA A 263 18.55 13.60 16.51
N GLY A 264 17.73 13.70 15.49
CA GLY A 264 17.06 14.93 15.11
C GLY A 264 16.16 15.42 16.25
N TYR A 265 16.44 16.63 16.76
CA TYR A 265 15.53 17.32 17.66
C TYR A 265 14.45 18.01 16.82
N GLU A 266 13.25 17.43 16.72
CA GLU A 266 12.07 18.25 16.50
C GLU A 266 11.78 19.00 17.80
N GLU A 267 11.75 20.34 17.75
CA GLU A 267 11.31 21.16 18.88
C GLU A 267 9.94 20.65 19.36
N VAL A 268 9.92 20.05 20.54
CA VAL A 268 8.70 19.63 21.22
C VAL A 268 7.98 20.86 21.73
N SER A 269 7.39 21.65 20.83
CA SER A 269 6.58 22.82 21.17
C SER A 269 5.06 22.55 21.19
N LYS A 270 4.60 21.31 21.14
CA LYS A 270 3.18 20.99 21.35
C LYS A 270 3.01 19.79 22.27
N LYS A 271 2.36 20.03 23.40
CA LYS A 271 1.88 19.01 24.34
C LYS A 271 1.19 17.88 23.58
N GLY A 272 1.76 16.68 23.60
CA GLY A 272 1.13 15.47 23.05
C GLY A 272 1.94 14.67 22.01
N ALA A 273 3.20 15.02 21.73
CA ALA A 273 4.06 14.16 20.90
C ALA A 273 4.42 12.89 21.69
N ARG A 274 4.04 11.72 21.15
CA ARG A 274 4.41 10.42 21.70
C ARG A 274 5.92 10.23 21.59
N GLU A 275 6.52 9.65 22.64
CA GLU A 275 7.95 9.30 22.75
C GLU A 275 8.47 8.37 21.63
N ASP A 276 7.57 7.77 20.84
CA ASP A 276 7.89 6.76 19.82
C ASP A 276 8.46 7.32 18.50
N ARG A 277 8.65 8.64 18.38
CA ARG A 277 9.10 9.32 17.14
C ARG A 277 10.46 9.99 17.24
N LEU A 278 11.21 9.73 18.29
CA LEU A 278 12.58 10.25 18.38
C LEU A 278 13.51 9.33 17.58
N ASP A 279 14.21 9.89 16.60
CA ASP A 279 15.28 9.20 15.92
C ASP A 279 16.33 8.70 16.92
N GLU A 280 16.95 7.57 16.60
CA GLU A 280 18.03 7.05 17.41
C GLU A 280 19.35 7.75 17.03
N MET A 281 20.12 8.14 18.03
CA MET A 281 21.49 8.60 17.83
C MET A 281 22.36 7.42 17.38
N ALA A 282 23.24 7.64 16.43
CA ALA A 282 24.24 6.67 16.03
C ALA A 282 25.66 7.19 16.29
N ILE A 283 26.51 6.34 16.87
CA ILE A 283 27.93 6.61 17.06
C ILE A 283 28.71 5.49 16.37
N ALA A 284 29.60 5.85 15.44
CA ALA A 284 30.48 4.92 14.76
C ALA A 284 31.96 5.20 15.09
N ILE A 285 32.70 4.17 15.45
CA ILE A 285 34.16 4.20 15.58
C ILE A 285 34.76 3.64 14.30
N VAL A 286 35.49 4.48 13.59
CA VAL A 286 36.06 4.15 12.28
C VAL A 286 37.58 4.26 12.34
N LYS A 287 38.27 3.19 11.95
CA LYS A 287 39.72 3.18 11.77
C LYS A 287 40.05 3.45 10.33
N VAL A 288 40.97 4.34 10.06
CA VAL A 288 41.43 4.71 8.72
C VAL A 288 42.92 4.48 8.60
N GLY A 289 43.32 3.76 7.60
CA GLY A 289 44.73 3.41 7.33
C GLY A 289 44.97 3.09 5.85
N ASN A 290 46.12 2.53 5.53
CA ASN A 290 46.47 2.12 4.17
C ASN A 290 45.56 1.03 3.58
N PHE A 291 44.78 0.35 4.43
CA PHE A 291 43.78 -0.65 4.08
C PHE A 291 42.43 0.02 3.69
N GLY A 292 42.29 1.33 3.81
CA GLY A 292 41.02 2.07 3.64
C GLY A 292 40.33 2.36 4.97
N TRP A 293 39.03 2.12 4.99
CA TRP A 293 38.15 2.42 6.13
C TRP A 293 37.66 1.10 6.76
N TYR A 294 37.79 1.01 8.08
CA TYR A 294 37.31 -0.12 8.86
C TYR A 294 36.39 0.39 9.98
N VAL A 295 35.15 -0.07 10.02
CA VAL A 295 34.20 0.25 11.08
C VAL A 295 34.43 -0.73 12.23
N ALA A 296 35.04 -0.24 13.31
CA ALA A 296 35.37 -1.06 14.48
C ALA A 296 34.13 -1.31 15.36
N GLU A 297 33.28 -0.32 15.51
CA GLU A 297 32.09 -0.41 16.36
C GLU A 297 31.02 0.56 15.88
N ILE A 298 29.76 0.15 15.98
CA ILE A 298 28.60 1.04 15.85
C ILE A 298 27.71 0.84 17.08
N ARG A 299 27.32 1.95 17.68
CA ARG A 299 26.30 1.98 18.76
C ARG A 299 25.15 2.84 18.32
N THR A 300 23.95 2.34 18.49
CA THR A 300 22.71 3.07 18.27
C THR A 300 21.89 3.06 19.55
N GLY A 301 21.16 4.14 19.81
CA GLY A 301 20.29 4.21 20.98
C GLY A 301 19.77 5.62 21.25
N ARG A 302 18.89 5.69 22.23
CA ARG A 302 18.38 6.95 22.78
C ARG A 302 19.14 7.25 24.08
N TRP A 303 19.95 8.29 24.07
CA TRP A 303 20.82 8.67 25.21
C TRP A 303 20.29 9.94 25.86
#